data_b0d0255109eb73c3cc671223023ca6c9
#
_entry.id   b0d0255109eb73c3cc671223023ca6c9
#
_cell.length_a   1.000
_cell.length_b   1.000
_cell.length_c   1.000
_cell.angle_alpha   90.00
_cell.angle_beta   90.00
_cell.angle_gamma   90.00
#
_symmetry.space_group_name_H-M   'P 1'
#
loop_
_entity.id
_entity.type
_entity.pdbx_description
1 polymer ?
#
loop_
_entity_poly.entity_id
_entity_poly.type
_entity_poly.pdbx_seq_one_letter_code
_entity_poly.pdbx_strand_id
1 'polypeptide(L)'
;MEQERLPVTIKTKAIPAPKLSIYYPQLLLSNKTYQQKINKRIYQKVYHLFSKVNQQGYYQPGITEMIGDYEVKNNQCGIVSLTLSNFATMPTLAHPVTFLDSITTNTQTGIIYQLNELFKPNSQYRQRINELIAAQIKERDIQLLGTFKGIGPNQKYYIADKTLIIYFDMYDISPGYVGFPMFPIPSFHFQDMIHDTSPLGILLT
;
A
#
# COMPACT_ATOMS: atom_id res chain seq x y z
N MET A 1 7.15 -9.16 27.26
CA MET A 1 7.89 -8.95 26.00
C MET A 1 7.41 -9.85 24.83
N GLU A 2 7.00 -11.11 25.05
CA GLU A 2 6.47 -11.96 23.97
C GLU A 2 5.13 -11.51 23.37
N GLN A 3 4.22 -10.94 24.16
CA GLN A 3 2.93 -10.45 23.66
C GLN A 3 3.03 -9.31 22.62
N GLU A 4 4.14 -8.57 22.57
CA GLU A 4 4.34 -7.45 21.65
C GLU A 4 4.72 -7.89 20.23
N ARG A 5 5.13 -9.14 20.05
CA ARG A 5 5.48 -9.72 18.75
C ARG A 5 4.31 -10.43 18.04
N LEU A 6 3.24 -10.71 18.77
CA LEU A 6 2.09 -11.42 18.24
C LEU A 6 1.30 -10.53 17.24
N PRO A 7 0.69 -11.15 16.23
CA PRO A 7 -0.18 -10.45 15.31
C PRO A 7 -1.35 -9.78 16.02
N VAL A 8 -1.70 -8.55 15.61
CA VAL A 8 -2.92 -7.91 16.09
C VAL A 8 -4.15 -8.50 15.42
N THR A 9 -5.27 -8.52 16.13
CA THR A 9 -6.54 -8.98 15.57
C THR A 9 -7.05 -7.99 14.53
N ILE A 10 -7.39 -8.48 13.34
CA ILE A 10 -7.99 -7.71 12.28
C ILE A 10 -9.41 -8.23 12.05
N LYS A 11 -10.40 -7.35 12.12
CA LYS A 11 -11.80 -7.63 11.77
C LYS A 11 -12.12 -7.03 10.42
N THR A 12 -12.76 -7.81 9.55
CA THR A 12 -13.31 -7.28 8.30
C THR A 12 -14.60 -6.52 8.59
N LYS A 13 -14.69 -5.31 8.05
CA LYS A 13 -15.90 -4.49 7.98
C LYS A 13 -16.37 -4.40 6.55
N ALA A 14 -17.68 -4.18 6.36
CA ALA A 14 -18.28 -4.02 5.05
C ALA A 14 -19.05 -2.71 4.95
N ILE A 15 -19.04 -2.11 3.78
CA ILE A 15 -19.93 -1.01 3.39
C ILE A 15 -20.87 -1.59 2.32
N PRO A 16 -22.04 -2.13 2.71
CA PRO A 16 -22.99 -2.69 1.77
C PRO A 16 -23.84 -1.59 1.14
N ALA A 17 -23.93 -1.63 -0.19
CA ALA A 17 -24.94 -0.87 -0.94
C ALA A 17 -25.28 -1.65 -2.22
N PRO A 18 -26.38 -1.34 -2.92
CA PRO A 18 -26.73 -2.02 -4.16
C PRO A 18 -25.55 -2.02 -5.15
N LYS A 19 -25.10 -3.21 -5.55
CA LYS A 19 -23.94 -3.45 -6.41
C LYS A 19 -22.57 -2.99 -5.86
N LEU A 20 -22.49 -2.62 -4.58
CA LEU A 20 -21.24 -2.29 -3.90
C LEU A 20 -20.98 -3.30 -2.80
N SER A 21 -19.79 -3.91 -2.83
CA SER A 21 -19.28 -4.82 -1.80
C SER A 21 -17.88 -4.36 -1.41
N ILE A 22 -17.79 -3.39 -0.50
CA ILE A 22 -16.50 -2.83 -0.06
C ILE A 22 -16.17 -3.42 1.30
N TYR A 23 -15.15 -4.28 1.34
CA TYR A 23 -14.59 -4.85 2.55
C TYR A 23 -13.31 -4.10 2.95
N TYR A 24 -13.15 -3.83 4.24
CA TYR A 24 -11.97 -3.14 4.74
C TYR A 24 -11.59 -3.61 6.14
N PRO A 25 -10.29 -3.51 6.52
CA PRO A 25 -9.82 -3.99 7.81
C PRO A 25 -10.08 -2.98 8.92
N GLN A 26 -10.40 -3.49 10.10
CA GLN A 26 -10.41 -2.77 11.36
C GLN A 26 -9.46 -3.46 12.34
N LEU A 27 -8.42 -2.77 12.77
CA LEU A 27 -7.48 -3.27 13.77
C LEU A 27 -8.10 -3.19 15.16
N LEU A 28 -7.90 -4.22 15.96
CA LEU A 28 -8.26 -4.24 17.39
C LEU A 28 -6.98 -4.13 18.22
N LEU A 29 -6.80 -3.00 18.87
CA LEU A 29 -5.61 -2.70 19.68
C LEU A 29 -6.00 -2.49 21.13
N SER A 30 -5.06 -2.76 22.05
CA SER A 30 -5.20 -2.45 23.48
C SER A 30 -5.31 -0.94 23.70
N ASN A 31 -4.44 -0.14 23.06
CA ASN A 31 -4.50 1.31 23.08
C ASN A 31 -5.61 1.83 22.15
N LYS A 32 -6.70 2.33 22.74
CA LYS A 32 -7.88 2.79 22.00
C LYS A 32 -7.64 4.07 21.20
N THR A 33 -6.75 4.93 21.63
CA THR A 33 -6.37 6.14 20.89
C THR A 33 -5.65 5.80 19.59
N TYR A 34 -4.68 4.88 19.64
CA TYR A 34 -3.98 4.41 18.46
C TYR A 34 -4.92 3.62 17.53
N GLN A 35 -5.78 2.79 18.11
CA GLN A 35 -6.81 2.07 17.36
C GLN A 35 -7.68 3.01 16.54
N GLN A 36 -8.22 4.06 17.18
CA GLN A 36 -9.09 5.04 16.51
C GLN A 36 -8.34 5.79 15.40
N LYS A 37 -7.12 6.25 15.70
CA LYS A 37 -6.27 6.97 14.72
C LYS A 37 -5.99 6.14 13.47
N ILE A 38 -5.53 4.90 13.66
CA ILE A 38 -5.16 4.00 12.55
C ILE A 38 -6.42 3.61 11.76
N ASN A 39 -7.49 3.17 12.42
CA ASN A 39 -8.73 2.77 11.77
C ASN A 39 -9.39 3.92 11.01
N LYS A 40 -9.33 5.14 11.55
CA LYS A 40 -9.78 6.34 10.82
C LYS A 40 -8.98 6.54 9.53
N ARG A 41 -7.66 6.36 9.57
CA ARG A 41 -6.81 6.50 8.39
C ARG A 41 -7.07 5.41 7.34
N ILE A 42 -7.28 4.17 7.78
CA ILE A 42 -7.68 3.07 6.89
C ILE A 42 -9.00 3.42 6.18
N TYR A 43 -10.02 3.83 6.95
CA TYR A 43 -11.31 4.22 6.38
C TYR A 43 -11.20 5.40 5.40
N GLN A 44 -10.37 6.41 5.71
CA GLN A 44 -10.11 7.53 4.79
C GLN A 44 -9.52 7.07 3.46
N LYS A 45 -8.59 6.09 3.49
CA LYS A 45 -8.01 5.51 2.27
C LYS A 45 -9.05 4.72 1.46
N VAL A 46 -9.88 3.92 2.11
CA VAL A 46 -10.99 3.20 1.47
C VAL A 46 -11.96 4.19 0.79
N TYR A 47 -12.34 5.25 1.51
CA TYR A 47 -13.19 6.30 0.96
C TYR A 47 -12.51 7.06 -0.21
N HIS A 48 -11.20 7.28 -0.12
CA HIS A 48 -10.43 7.90 -1.20
C HIS A 48 -10.43 7.04 -2.47
N LEU A 49 -10.28 5.73 -2.35
CA LEU A 49 -10.37 4.80 -3.48
C LEU A 49 -11.76 4.84 -4.14
N PHE A 50 -12.83 4.84 -3.33
CA PHE A 50 -14.18 5.04 -3.83
C PHE A 50 -14.32 6.40 -4.56
N SER A 51 -13.82 7.47 -3.95
CA SER A 51 -13.88 8.81 -4.53
C SER A 51 -13.16 8.92 -5.86
N LYS A 52 -12.03 8.22 -6.05
CA LYS A 52 -11.32 8.14 -7.33
C LYS A 52 -12.20 7.57 -8.44
N VAL A 53 -12.91 6.46 -8.17
CA VAL A 53 -13.85 5.86 -9.13
C VAL A 53 -14.93 6.87 -9.52
N ASN A 54 -15.50 7.58 -8.53
CA ASN A 54 -16.54 8.57 -8.77
C ASN A 54 -16.03 9.79 -9.56
N GLN A 55 -14.89 10.36 -9.16
CA GLN A 55 -14.30 11.54 -9.80
C GLN A 55 -13.90 11.31 -11.26
N GLN A 56 -13.52 10.08 -11.59
CA GLN A 56 -13.18 9.71 -12.96
C GLN A 56 -14.40 9.32 -13.82
N GLY A 57 -15.62 9.49 -13.29
CA GLY A 57 -16.85 9.21 -14.02
C GLY A 57 -17.20 7.71 -14.13
N TYR A 58 -16.55 6.86 -13.37
CA TYR A 58 -16.77 5.42 -13.38
C TYR A 58 -17.81 4.94 -12.37
N TYR A 59 -18.50 5.85 -11.69
CA TYR A 59 -19.53 5.52 -10.72
C TYR A 59 -20.89 6.08 -11.10
N GLN A 60 -21.85 5.18 -11.27
CA GLN A 60 -23.28 5.49 -11.44
C GLN A 60 -24.08 4.65 -10.43
N PRO A 61 -24.84 5.28 -9.51
CA PRO A 61 -25.61 4.55 -8.50
C PRO A 61 -26.55 3.52 -9.11
N GLY A 62 -26.53 2.29 -8.59
CA GLY A 62 -27.37 1.18 -9.05
C GLY A 62 -26.93 0.55 -10.40
N ILE A 63 -25.91 1.09 -11.07
CA ILE A 63 -25.38 0.57 -12.35
C ILE A 63 -23.98 0.01 -12.15
N THR A 64 -23.06 0.81 -11.59
CA THR A 64 -21.68 0.39 -11.36
C THR A 64 -21.61 -0.74 -10.34
N GLU A 65 -20.96 -1.83 -10.70
CA GLU A 65 -20.56 -2.89 -9.80
C GLU A 65 -19.17 -2.55 -9.23
N MET A 66 -19.04 -2.58 -7.90
CA MET A 66 -17.80 -2.22 -7.22
C MET A 66 -17.46 -3.23 -6.14
N ILE A 67 -16.21 -3.68 -6.13
CA ILE A 67 -15.66 -4.58 -5.13
C ILE A 67 -14.43 -3.90 -4.52
N GLY A 68 -14.53 -3.54 -3.25
CA GLY A 68 -13.39 -3.11 -2.45
C GLY A 68 -12.88 -4.26 -1.60
N ASP A 69 -11.55 -4.43 -1.54
CA ASP A 69 -10.94 -5.48 -0.74
C ASP A 69 -9.61 -5.01 -0.15
N TYR A 70 -9.05 -5.84 0.74
CA TYR A 70 -7.75 -5.56 1.35
C TYR A 70 -6.95 -6.86 1.53
N GLU A 71 -5.63 -6.70 1.55
CA GLU A 71 -4.72 -7.78 1.88
C GLU A 71 -3.79 -7.38 3.03
N VAL A 72 -3.54 -8.33 3.94
CA VAL A 72 -2.56 -8.17 5.00
C VAL A 72 -1.19 -8.59 4.46
N LYS A 73 -0.29 -7.64 4.29
CA LYS A 73 1.06 -7.88 3.77
C LYS A 73 2.07 -8.14 4.88
N ASN A 74 1.87 -7.52 6.04
CA ASN A 74 2.59 -7.80 7.28
C ASN A 74 1.69 -7.58 8.49
N ASN A 75 1.81 -8.43 9.50
CA ASN A 75 1.15 -8.28 10.80
C ASN A 75 1.98 -9.00 11.87
N GLN A 76 3.17 -8.48 12.14
CA GLN A 76 4.09 -9.03 13.14
C GLN A 76 4.96 -7.92 13.74
N CYS A 77 5.52 -8.17 14.92
CA CYS A 77 6.40 -7.23 15.65
C CYS A 77 5.77 -5.82 15.83
N GLY A 78 4.44 -5.75 16.01
CA GLY A 78 3.74 -4.46 16.12
C GLY A 78 3.62 -3.67 14.81
N ILE A 79 4.12 -4.20 13.70
CA ILE A 79 4.03 -3.56 12.38
C ILE A 79 2.91 -4.20 11.57
N VAL A 80 1.95 -3.38 11.14
CA VAL A 80 0.90 -3.78 10.21
C VAL A 80 1.11 -3.04 8.89
N SER A 81 1.19 -3.80 7.80
CA SER A 81 1.22 -3.28 6.44
C SER A 81 0.11 -3.92 5.62
N LEU A 82 -0.71 -3.10 4.98
CA LEU A 82 -1.91 -3.50 4.25
C LEU A 82 -1.90 -2.89 2.85
N THR A 83 -2.48 -3.60 1.90
CA THR A 83 -2.96 -3.02 0.65
C THR A 83 -4.49 -2.96 0.66
N LEU A 84 -5.03 -1.94 -0.01
CA LEU A 84 -6.45 -1.67 -0.17
C LEU A 84 -6.72 -1.52 -1.65
N SER A 85 -7.67 -2.22 -2.20
CA SER A 85 -8.04 -2.14 -3.61
C SER A 85 -9.51 -1.79 -3.79
N ASN A 86 -9.82 -1.21 -4.93
CA ASN A 86 -11.20 -0.97 -5.35
C ASN A 86 -11.31 -1.22 -6.85
N PHE A 87 -12.02 -2.28 -7.21
CA PHE A 87 -12.37 -2.65 -8.57
C PHE A 87 -13.74 -2.09 -8.90
N ALA A 88 -13.91 -1.53 -10.10
CA ALA A 88 -15.20 -1.07 -10.56
C ALA A 88 -15.41 -1.38 -12.04
N THR A 89 -16.65 -1.76 -12.38
CA THR A 89 -17.09 -1.99 -13.76
C THR A 89 -18.52 -1.53 -13.96
N MET A 90 -18.84 -1.13 -15.19
CA MET A 90 -20.21 -0.83 -15.63
C MET A 90 -20.35 -1.10 -17.13
N PRO A 91 -21.57 -1.28 -17.66
CA PRO A 91 -21.78 -1.67 -19.07
C PRO A 91 -21.17 -0.73 -20.13
N THR A 92 -20.97 0.54 -19.78
CA THR A 92 -20.39 1.56 -20.69
C THR A 92 -18.86 1.63 -20.66
N LEU A 93 -18.20 0.90 -19.76
CA LEU A 93 -16.74 0.84 -19.70
C LEU A 93 -16.20 -0.23 -20.65
N ALA A 94 -15.24 0.15 -21.49
CA ALA A 94 -14.53 -0.81 -22.33
C ALA A 94 -13.72 -1.83 -21.50
N HIS A 95 -13.20 -1.41 -20.34
CA HIS A 95 -12.45 -2.24 -19.40
C HIS A 95 -12.78 -1.85 -17.98
N PRO A 96 -12.80 -2.80 -17.03
CA PRO A 96 -12.87 -2.50 -15.61
C PRO A 96 -11.71 -1.60 -15.16
N VAL A 97 -11.93 -0.82 -14.12
CA VAL A 97 -10.89 0.00 -13.48
C VAL A 97 -10.57 -0.53 -12.10
N THR A 98 -9.29 -0.48 -11.73
CA THR A 98 -8.83 -0.86 -10.39
C THR A 98 -7.94 0.24 -9.84
N PHE A 99 -8.15 0.59 -8.58
CA PHE A 99 -7.29 1.49 -7.82
C PHE A 99 -6.69 0.75 -6.64
N LEU A 100 -5.43 1.06 -6.34
CA LEU A 100 -4.66 0.45 -5.25
C LEU A 100 -4.08 1.53 -4.35
N ASP A 101 -4.16 1.31 -3.05
CA ASP A 101 -3.49 2.12 -2.03
C ASP A 101 -2.92 1.20 -0.95
N SER A 102 -2.08 1.73 -0.07
CA SER A 102 -1.44 0.97 0.99
C SER A 102 -1.28 1.80 2.26
N ILE A 103 -1.10 1.13 3.37
CA ILE A 103 -0.81 1.76 4.66
C ILE A 103 0.13 0.86 5.46
N THR A 104 1.18 1.46 6.01
CA THR A 104 2.09 0.82 6.96
C THR A 104 2.08 1.61 8.27
N THR A 105 1.89 0.90 9.38
CA THR A 105 1.74 1.51 10.70
C THR A 105 2.42 0.69 11.78
N ASN A 106 2.90 1.38 12.83
CA ASN A 106 3.29 0.75 14.09
C ASN A 106 2.11 0.84 15.07
N THR A 107 1.58 -0.29 15.48
CA THR A 107 0.40 -0.40 16.32
C THR A 107 0.67 -0.07 17.81
N GLN A 108 1.94 -0.08 18.21
CA GLN A 108 2.38 0.25 19.57
C GLN A 108 2.55 1.75 19.79
N THR A 109 2.87 2.50 18.70
CA THR A 109 3.08 3.96 18.76
C THR A 109 1.96 4.74 18.06
N GLY A 110 1.12 4.09 17.25
CA GLY A 110 0.09 4.73 16.45
C GLY A 110 0.66 5.57 15.29
N ILE A 111 1.94 5.39 14.95
CA ILE A 111 2.58 6.08 13.82
C ILE A 111 2.19 5.39 12.51
N ILE A 112 1.86 6.20 11.52
CA ILE A 112 1.59 5.78 10.13
C ILE A 112 2.72 6.36 9.29
N TYR A 113 3.45 5.51 8.58
CA TYR A 113 4.71 5.87 7.94
C TYR A 113 4.57 6.21 6.47
N GLN A 114 5.24 7.26 6.05
CA GLN A 114 5.58 7.54 4.66
C GLN A 114 6.88 6.81 4.29
N LEU A 115 7.16 6.64 2.99
CA LEU A 115 8.36 5.93 2.53
C LEU A 115 9.67 6.53 3.09
N ASN A 116 9.78 7.84 3.10
CA ASN A 116 10.98 8.53 3.58
C ASN A 116 11.25 8.32 5.08
N GLU A 117 10.21 8.05 5.87
CA GLU A 117 10.34 7.82 7.32
C GLU A 117 10.87 6.42 7.68
N LEU A 118 11.03 5.55 6.67
CA LEU A 118 11.67 4.25 6.84
C LEU A 118 13.19 4.35 6.91
N PHE A 119 13.77 5.47 6.45
CA PHE A 119 15.19 5.64 6.24
C PHE A 119 15.79 6.76 7.10
N LYS A 120 17.08 6.67 7.35
CA LYS A 120 17.84 7.72 8.05
C LYS A 120 17.80 9.02 7.26
N PRO A 121 17.71 10.17 7.93
CA PRO A 121 17.81 11.47 7.27
C PRO A 121 19.09 11.57 6.40
N ASN A 122 18.99 12.20 5.25
CA ASN A 122 20.09 12.41 4.29
C ASN A 122 20.71 11.12 3.72
N SER A 123 20.14 9.94 3.97
CA SER A 123 20.59 8.70 3.30
C SER A 123 20.22 8.71 1.82
N GLN A 124 21.01 8.00 1.02
CA GLN A 124 20.81 7.91 -0.44
C GLN A 124 19.76 6.84 -0.83
N TYR A 125 18.77 6.58 0.03
CA TYR A 125 17.77 5.52 -0.18
C TYR A 125 17.01 5.66 -1.52
N ARG A 126 16.71 6.91 -1.95
CA ARG A 126 15.99 7.15 -3.22
C ARG A 126 16.82 6.75 -4.42
N GLN A 127 18.10 7.06 -4.41
CA GLN A 127 19.02 6.65 -5.47
C GLN A 127 19.10 5.12 -5.51
N ARG A 128 19.31 4.50 -4.37
CA ARG A 128 19.39 3.02 -4.25
C ARG A 128 18.09 2.35 -4.74
N ILE A 129 16.93 2.85 -4.35
CA ILE A 129 15.64 2.34 -4.85
C ILE A 129 15.56 2.46 -6.37
N ASN A 130 15.92 3.62 -6.93
CA ASN A 130 15.85 3.86 -8.36
C ASN A 130 16.77 2.92 -9.16
N GLU A 131 17.99 2.68 -8.68
CA GLU A 131 18.94 1.74 -9.29
C GLU A 131 18.36 0.31 -9.31
N LEU A 132 17.79 -0.14 -8.18
CA LEU A 132 17.22 -1.48 -8.06
C LEU A 132 15.94 -1.65 -8.90
N ILE A 133 15.11 -0.63 -9.00
CA ILE A 133 13.93 -0.64 -9.88
C ILE A 133 14.38 -0.69 -11.35
N ALA A 134 15.34 0.15 -11.75
CA ALA A 134 15.86 0.16 -13.12
C ALA A 134 16.44 -1.20 -13.53
N ALA A 135 17.16 -1.88 -12.61
CA ALA A 135 17.66 -3.23 -12.84
C ALA A 135 16.52 -4.23 -13.04
N GLN A 136 15.47 -4.20 -12.19
CA GLN A 136 14.30 -5.08 -12.31
C GLN A 136 13.48 -4.80 -13.59
N ILE A 137 13.35 -3.55 -14.01
CA ILE A 137 12.69 -3.20 -15.27
C ILE A 137 13.39 -3.88 -16.44
N LYS A 138 14.72 -3.80 -16.48
CA LYS A 138 15.53 -4.43 -17.53
C LYS A 138 15.48 -5.95 -17.47
N GLU A 139 15.66 -6.54 -16.28
CA GLU A 139 15.67 -7.99 -16.07
C GLU A 139 14.34 -8.66 -16.43
N ARG A 140 13.23 -7.99 -16.08
CA ARG A 140 11.85 -8.51 -16.28
C ARG A 140 11.25 -8.06 -17.61
N ASP A 141 11.98 -7.33 -18.44
CA ASP A 141 11.54 -6.75 -19.71
C ASP A 141 10.20 -5.97 -19.59
N ILE A 142 10.09 -5.14 -18.55
CA ILE A 142 8.87 -4.36 -18.30
C ILE A 142 8.78 -3.25 -19.33
N GLN A 143 7.74 -3.29 -20.16
CA GLN A 143 7.47 -2.25 -21.15
C GLN A 143 7.10 -0.94 -20.44
N LEU A 144 7.79 0.15 -20.79
CA LEU A 144 7.56 1.47 -20.23
C LEU A 144 6.82 2.38 -21.24
N LEU A 145 6.00 3.31 -20.73
CA LEU A 145 5.40 4.40 -21.51
C LEU A 145 6.40 5.50 -21.88
N GLY A 146 7.60 5.44 -21.32
CA GLY A 146 8.66 6.41 -21.54
C GLY A 146 9.91 6.01 -20.75
N THR A 147 10.73 6.97 -20.37
CA THR A 147 11.93 6.69 -19.56
C THR A 147 11.55 6.66 -18.07
N PHE A 148 12.05 5.68 -17.33
CA PHE A 148 11.91 5.64 -15.86
C PHE A 148 12.67 6.81 -15.23
N LYS A 149 11.96 7.74 -14.57
CA LYS A 149 12.50 8.97 -13.98
C LYS A 149 12.80 8.86 -12.48
N GLY A 150 12.65 7.65 -11.91
CA GLY A 150 12.78 7.41 -10.48
C GLY A 150 11.48 7.57 -9.71
N ILE A 151 11.55 7.30 -8.39
CA ILE A 151 10.41 7.40 -7.49
C ILE A 151 10.09 8.86 -7.12
N GLY A 152 8.80 9.14 -6.95
CA GLY A 152 8.31 10.45 -6.48
C GLY A 152 8.47 10.67 -4.96
N PRO A 153 8.18 11.88 -4.45
CA PRO A 153 8.26 12.18 -3.01
C PRO A 153 7.23 11.40 -2.19
N ASN A 154 6.06 11.13 -2.75
CA ASN A 154 4.96 10.39 -2.11
C ASN A 154 4.80 9.00 -2.72
N GLN A 155 5.94 8.33 -3.02
CA GLN A 155 5.94 7.02 -3.65
C GLN A 155 5.14 6.01 -2.83
N LYS A 156 4.27 5.29 -3.50
CA LYS A 156 3.49 4.20 -2.91
C LYS A 156 4.37 2.99 -2.61
N TYR A 157 4.15 2.41 -1.46
CA TYR A 157 4.88 1.23 -1.01
C TYR A 157 4.05 0.42 -0.01
N TYR A 158 4.43 -0.82 0.19
CA TYR A 158 4.05 -1.62 1.35
C TYR A 158 5.23 -2.50 1.79
N ILE A 159 5.11 -3.11 2.97
CA ILE A 159 6.11 -4.03 3.50
C ILE A 159 5.49 -5.41 3.58
N ALA A 160 6.18 -6.42 3.03
CA ALA A 160 5.85 -7.82 3.17
C ALA A 160 7.04 -8.53 3.83
N ASP A 161 6.89 -8.90 5.09
CA ASP A 161 7.98 -9.41 5.92
C ASP A 161 9.19 -8.46 5.90
N LYS A 162 10.36 -8.93 5.51
CA LYS A 162 11.61 -8.15 5.39
C LYS A 162 11.82 -7.55 4.00
N THR A 163 10.75 -7.38 3.22
CA THR A 163 10.82 -6.86 1.85
C THR A 163 10.00 -5.59 1.71
N LEU A 164 10.64 -4.54 1.20
CA LEU A 164 10.00 -3.32 0.78
C LEU A 164 9.48 -3.50 -0.66
N ILE A 165 8.19 -3.30 -0.88
CA ILE A 165 7.62 -3.32 -2.21
C ILE A 165 7.27 -1.90 -2.63
N ILE A 166 7.96 -1.38 -3.63
CA ILE A 166 7.62 -0.13 -4.31
C ILE A 166 6.66 -0.46 -5.45
N TYR A 167 5.57 0.30 -5.58
CA TYR A 167 4.65 0.08 -6.68
C TYR A 167 4.14 1.38 -7.30
N PHE A 168 3.67 1.27 -8.53
CA PHE A 168 3.13 2.37 -9.32
C PHE A 168 1.67 2.08 -9.67
N ASP A 169 0.87 3.11 -9.87
CA ASP A 169 -0.49 2.94 -10.38
C ASP A 169 -0.45 2.49 -11.85
N MET A 170 -1.56 1.92 -12.29
CA MET A 170 -1.73 1.58 -13.71
C MET A 170 -1.53 2.85 -14.56
N TYR A 171 -0.83 2.72 -15.66
CA TYR A 171 -0.48 3.81 -16.58
C TYR A 171 0.51 4.86 -16.06
N ASP A 172 1.03 4.75 -14.83
CA ASP A 172 2.04 5.70 -14.34
C ASP A 172 3.38 5.56 -15.08
N ILE A 173 3.87 4.34 -15.22
CA ILE A 173 5.16 4.07 -15.86
C ILE A 173 5.08 3.03 -16.98
N SER A 174 4.00 2.27 -17.08
CA SER A 174 3.83 1.13 -18.00
C SER A 174 2.42 1.10 -18.59
N PRO A 175 2.22 0.47 -19.76
CA PRO A 175 0.90 0.25 -20.33
C PRO A 175 -0.03 -0.54 -19.40
N GLY A 176 -1.36 -0.35 -19.55
CA GLY A 176 -2.37 -0.92 -18.66
C GLY A 176 -2.36 -2.44 -18.54
N TYR A 177 -1.91 -3.17 -19.56
CA TYR A 177 -1.83 -4.63 -19.51
C TYR A 177 -0.78 -5.16 -18.53
N VAL A 178 0.19 -4.32 -18.11
CA VAL A 178 1.16 -4.66 -17.06
C VAL A 178 0.52 -4.64 -15.67
N GLY A 179 -0.61 -3.95 -15.52
CA GLY A 179 -1.30 -3.77 -14.24
C GLY A 179 -0.58 -2.76 -13.34
N PHE A 180 -0.38 -3.12 -12.07
CA PHE A 180 0.38 -2.34 -11.10
C PHE A 180 1.82 -2.84 -11.08
N PRO A 181 2.80 -2.12 -11.67
CA PRO A 181 4.20 -2.55 -11.61
C PRO A 181 4.69 -2.55 -10.15
N MET A 182 5.07 -3.72 -9.67
CA MET A 182 5.55 -3.94 -8.30
C MET A 182 7.01 -4.37 -8.30
N PHE A 183 7.81 -3.73 -7.46
CA PHE A 183 9.25 -3.94 -7.34
C PHE A 183 9.60 -4.37 -5.91
N PRO A 184 9.71 -5.67 -5.65
CA PRO A 184 10.16 -6.17 -4.37
C PRO A 184 11.65 -5.91 -4.18
N ILE A 185 12.00 -5.32 -3.04
CA ILE A 185 13.39 -4.99 -2.67
C ILE A 185 13.64 -5.53 -1.27
N PRO A 186 14.40 -6.60 -1.12
CA PRO A 186 14.78 -7.10 0.19
C PRO A 186 15.51 -6.04 1.02
N SER A 187 15.19 -5.94 2.30
CA SER A 187 15.69 -4.88 3.20
C SER A 187 17.20 -4.89 3.40
N PHE A 188 17.87 -6.01 3.14
CA PHE A 188 19.35 -6.08 3.22
C PHE A 188 20.06 -5.12 2.24
N HIS A 189 19.40 -4.68 1.16
CA HIS A 189 19.93 -3.68 0.25
C HIS A 189 20.03 -2.27 0.87
N PHE A 190 19.44 -2.08 2.05
CA PHE A 190 19.34 -0.77 2.74
C PHE A 190 19.88 -0.79 4.17
N GLN A 191 20.61 -1.84 4.61
CA GLN A 191 21.00 -2.03 6.03
C GLN A 191 21.68 -0.80 6.65
N ASP A 192 22.48 -0.09 5.90
CA ASP A 192 23.17 1.14 6.32
C ASP A 192 22.27 2.39 6.32
N MET A 193 21.15 2.34 5.62
CA MET A 193 20.23 3.45 5.39
C MET A 193 18.93 3.37 6.21
N ILE A 194 18.55 2.19 6.71
CA ILE A 194 17.30 2.00 7.46
C ILE A 194 17.39 2.69 8.81
N HIS A 195 16.30 3.38 9.18
CA HIS A 195 16.15 3.92 10.53
C HIS A 195 15.76 2.78 11.48
N ASP A 196 16.53 2.56 12.54
CA ASP A 196 16.41 1.38 13.42
C ASP A 196 15.01 1.23 14.06
N THR A 197 14.33 2.35 14.37
CA THR A 197 12.98 2.34 14.95
C THR A 197 11.87 2.41 13.89
N SER A 198 12.22 2.40 12.62
CA SER A 198 11.23 2.31 11.53
C SER A 198 10.66 0.90 11.38
N PRO A 199 9.54 0.73 10.67
CA PRO A 199 9.00 -0.59 10.37
C PRO A 199 10.02 -1.58 9.81
N LEU A 200 10.87 -1.17 8.87
CA LEU A 200 11.91 -2.03 8.33
C LEU A 200 12.98 -2.38 9.36
N GLY A 201 13.41 -1.40 10.18
CA GLY A 201 14.39 -1.64 11.24
C GLY A 201 13.88 -2.62 12.29
N ILE A 202 12.63 -2.46 12.74
CA ILE A 202 11.97 -3.36 13.71
C ILE A 202 11.84 -4.79 13.16
N LEU A 203 11.54 -4.96 11.88
CA LEU A 203 11.38 -6.28 11.25
C LEU A 203 12.72 -6.97 10.96
N LEU A 204 13.84 -6.26 11.02
CA LEU A 204 15.18 -6.84 10.87
C LEU A 204 15.74 -7.44 12.17
N THR A 205 15.22 -7.01 13.33
CA THR A 205 15.60 -7.53 14.67
C THR A 205 14.79 -8.77 15.04
#